data_b3121e5bfaeff015b40c3ab5855c7fed
#
_entry.id   b3121e5bfaeff015b40c3ab5855c7fed
#
_cell.length_a   1.000
_cell.length_b   1.000
_cell.length_c   1.000
_cell.angle_alpha   90.00
_cell.angle_beta   90.00
_cell.angle_gamma   90.00
#
_symmetry.space_group_name_H-M   'P 1'
#
loop_
_entity.id
_entity.type
_entity.pdbx_description
1 polymer ?
#
loop_
_entity_poly.entity_id
_entity_poly.type
_entity_poly.pdbx_seq_one_letter_code
_entity_poly.pdbx_strand_id
1 'polypeptide(L)'
;MVVKKDGRREPFDMDKIRKGLYRALEKRPVQTKQIEQLASQIEEFFSRSDREVQTFKIGSMIMEKLKKMDKVAYVRFASVYLEFKSLEEFLTELHSLLKKEE
;
A
#
# COMPACT_ATOMS: atom_id res chain seq x y z
N MET A 1 -3.75 11.91 -12.19
CA MET A 1 -4.35 12.46 -10.96
C MET A 1 -4.92 11.37 -10.09
N VAL A 2 -4.90 11.59 -8.80
CA VAL A 2 -5.42 10.65 -7.82
C VAL A 2 -6.75 11.18 -7.28
N VAL A 3 -7.77 10.30 -7.23
CA VAL A 3 -9.09 10.65 -6.69
C VAL A 3 -9.21 10.07 -5.29
N LYS A 4 -9.41 10.94 -4.30
CA LYS A 4 -9.59 10.52 -2.91
C LYS A 4 -10.99 10.02 -2.64
N LYS A 5 -11.17 9.39 -1.48
CA LYS A 5 -12.43 8.78 -1.05
C LYS A 5 -13.60 9.76 -1.05
N ASP A 6 -13.34 11.04 -0.78
CA ASP A 6 -14.36 12.10 -0.77
C ASP A 6 -14.56 12.76 -2.13
N GLY A 7 -13.94 12.23 -3.19
CA GLY A 7 -14.04 12.78 -4.53
C GLY A 7 -13.03 13.84 -4.88
N ARG A 8 -12.20 14.28 -3.92
CA ARG A 8 -11.16 15.28 -4.19
C ARG A 8 -10.08 14.70 -5.09
N ARG A 9 -9.56 15.53 -5.96
CA ARG A 9 -8.48 15.16 -6.87
C ARG A 9 -7.17 15.76 -6.41
N GLU A 10 -6.12 14.94 -6.41
CA GLU A 10 -4.78 15.39 -6.06
C GLU A 10 -3.78 14.90 -7.11
N PRO A 11 -2.67 15.62 -7.29
CA PRO A 11 -1.57 15.13 -8.12
C PRO A 11 -1.00 13.84 -7.51
N PHE A 12 -0.57 12.94 -8.35
CA PHE A 12 0.11 11.73 -7.90
C PHE A 12 1.45 12.12 -7.27
N ASP A 13 1.68 11.68 -6.04
CA ASP A 13 2.88 12.02 -5.29
C ASP A 13 3.65 10.75 -4.92
N MET A 14 4.66 10.45 -5.72
CA MET A 14 5.49 9.26 -5.52
C MET A 14 6.31 9.34 -4.23
N ASP A 15 6.67 10.54 -3.78
CA ASP A 15 7.43 10.71 -2.53
C ASP A 15 6.63 10.23 -1.32
N LYS A 16 5.33 10.51 -1.29
CA LYS A 16 4.46 10.01 -0.21
C LYS A 16 4.42 8.50 -0.19
N ILE A 17 4.32 7.89 -1.36
CA ILE A 17 4.30 6.43 -1.49
C ILE A 17 5.62 5.84 -1.01
N ARG A 18 6.74 6.41 -1.46
CA ARG A 18 8.07 5.95 -1.08
C ARG A 18 8.27 6.03 0.43
N LYS A 19 7.90 7.13 1.05
CA LYS A 19 7.97 7.29 2.51
C LYS A 19 7.12 6.25 3.23
N GLY A 20 5.93 5.99 2.73
CA GLY A 20 5.04 4.97 3.30
C GLY A 20 5.66 3.57 3.23
N LEU A 21 6.26 3.23 2.10
CA LEU A 21 6.93 1.94 1.92
C LEU A 21 8.11 1.78 2.88
N TYR A 22 8.98 2.79 2.98
CA TYR A 22 10.12 2.73 3.89
C TYR A 22 9.69 2.62 5.35
N ARG A 23 8.64 3.33 5.72
CA ARG A 23 8.10 3.26 7.08
C ARG A 23 7.53 1.87 7.37
N ALA A 24 6.79 1.29 6.45
CA ALA A 24 6.20 -0.04 6.61
C ALA A 24 7.26 -1.13 6.70
N LEU A 25 8.36 -0.97 5.97
CA LEU A 25 9.43 -1.96 5.89
C LEU A 25 10.59 -1.67 6.85
N GLU A 26 10.45 -0.66 7.71
CA GLU A 26 11.47 -0.30 8.69
C GLU A 26 11.80 -1.48 9.60
N LYS A 27 13.09 -1.78 9.75
CA LYS A 27 13.60 -2.90 10.56
C LYS A 27 13.12 -4.28 10.12
N ARG A 28 12.65 -4.39 8.87
CA ARG A 28 12.32 -5.68 8.29
C ARG A 28 13.49 -6.19 7.43
N PRO A 29 13.63 -7.53 7.28
CA PRO A 29 14.73 -8.10 6.49
C PRO A 29 14.49 -7.96 4.98
N VAL A 30 14.30 -6.73 4.53
CA VAL A 30 14.07 -6.40 3.13
C VAL A 30 15.11 -5.37 2.71
N GLN A 31 15.81 -5.66 1.64
CA GLN A 31 16.86 -4.77 1.14
C GLN A 31 16.28 -3.50 0.50
N THR A 32 17.00 -2.40 0.64
CA THR A 32 16.62 -1.13 0.01
C THR A 32 16.37 -1.29 -1.48
N LYS A 33 17.16 -2.13 -2.15
CA LYS A 33 16.98 -2.42 -3.57
C LYS A 33 15.59 -2.97 -3.88
N GLN A 34 15.07 -3.86 -3.03
CA GLN A 34 13.74 -4.43 -3.19
C GLN A 34 12.65 -3.38 -3.01
N ILE A 35 12.84 -2.47 -2.05
CA ILE A 35 11.91 -1.38 -1.81
C ILE A 35 11.87 -0.44 -3.01
N GLU A 36 13.04 -0.09 -3.56
CA GLU A 36 13.12 0.78 -4.73
C GLU A 36 12.57 0.11 -5.99
N GLN A 37 12.73 -1.20 -6.13
CA GLN A 37 12.11 -1.94 -7.23
C GLN A 37 10.59 -1.88 -7.15
N LEU A 38 10.04 -2.04 -5.95
CA LEU A 38 8.60 -1.93 -5.75
C LEU A 38 8.12 -0.51 -6.06
N ALA A 39 8.83 0.49 -5.58
CA ALA A 39 8.50 1.90 -5.86
C ALA A 39 8.50 2.17 -7.36
N SER A 40 9.50 1.66 -8.08
CA SER A 40 9.60 1.83 -9.53
C SER A 40 8.44 1.15 -10.27
N GLN A 41 8.03 -0.03 -9.83
CA GLN A 41 6.88 -0.72 -10.43
C GLN A 41 5.59 0.07 -10.26
N ILE A 42 5.40 0.66 -9.09
CA ILE A 42 4.24 1.50 -8.80
C ILE A 42 4.25 2.74 -9.69
N GLU A 43 5.40 3.42 -9.75
CA GLU A 43 5.56 4.63 -10.56
C GLU A 43 5.31 4.34 -12.04
N GLU A 44 5.85 3.24 -12.55
CA GLU A 44 5.66 2.84 -13.94
C GLU A 44 4.19 2.57 -14.26
N PHE A 45 3.50 1.89 -13.34
CA PHE A 45 2.08 1.61 -13.52
C PHE A 45 1.28 2.90 -13.68
N PHE A 46 1.55 3.91 -12.85
CA PHE A 46 0.82 5.17 -12.88
C PHE A 46 1.24 6.09 -14.02
N SER A 47 2.50 6.03 -14.44
CA SER A 47 2.96 6.85 -15.57
C SER A 47 2.34 6.40 -16.90
N ARG A 48 1.95 5.13 -17.00
CA ARG A 48 1.28 4.59 -18.19
C ARG A 48 -0.22 4.84 -18.20
N SER A 49 -0.77 5.28 -17.08
CA SER A 49 -2.21 5.48 -16.95
C SER A 49 -2.55 6.94 -17.25
N ASP A 50 -3.26 7.18 -18.34
CA ASP A 50 -3.81 8.50 -18.68
C ASP A 50 -5.09 8.78 -17.92
N ARG A 51 -5.57 7.82 -17.12
CA ARG A 51 -6.83 7.91 -16.40
C ARG A 51 -6.63 8.35 -14.97
N GLU A 52 -7.65 8.97 -14.41
CA GLU A 52 -7.69 9.25 -12.98
C GLU A 52 -7.71 7.92 -12.23
N VAL A 53 -6.85 7.79 -11.23
CA VAL A 53 -6.75 6.59 -10.43
C VAL A 53 -7.21 6.90 -9.00
N GLN A 54 -8.13 6.08 -8.50
CA GLN A 54 -8.61 6.23 -7.14
C GLN A 54 -7.53 5.80 -6.15
N THR A 55 -7.41 6.56 -5.06
CA THR A 55 -6.47 6.26 -3.97
C THR A 55 -6.61 4.80 -3.50
N PHE A 56 -7.83 4.30 -3.47
CA PHE A 56 -8.14 2.92 -3.14
C PHE A 56 -7.35 1.92 -3.99
N LYS A 57 -7.26 2.15 -5.30
CA LYS A 57 -6.54 1.23 -6.20
C LYS A 57 -5.04 1.25 -5.96
N ILE A 58 -4.50 2.42 -5.66
CA ILE A 58 -3.08 2.55 -5.34
C ILE A 58 -2.74 1.72 -4.12
N GLY A 59 -3.51 1.91 -3.05
CA GLY A 59 -3.31 1.20 -1.80
C GLY A 59 -3.48 -0.31 -1.94
N SER A 60 -4.50 -0.75 -2.68
CA SER A 60 -4.73 -2.17 -2.92
C SER A 60 -3.55 -2.82 -3.64
N MET A 61 -2.99 -2.14 -4.63
CA MET A 61 -1.84 -2.64 -5.37
C MET A 61 -0.60 -2.75 -4.47
N ILE A 62 -0.36 -1.72 -3.65
CA ILE A 62 0.76 -1.71 -2.71
C ILE A 62 0.60 -2.84 -1.68
N MET A 63 -0.60 -2.98 -1.12
CA MET A 63 -0.88 -4.02 -0.13
C MET A 63 -0.67 -5.42 -0.70
N GLU A 64 -1.10 -5.66 -1.92
CA GLU A 64 -0.92 -6.94 -2.56
C GLU A 64 0.57 -7.28 -2.74
N LYS A 65 1.37 -6.29 -3.10
CA LYS A 65 2.81 -6.46 -3.25
C LYS A 65 3.50 -6.68 -1.89
N LEU A 66 3.14 -5.89 -0.89
CA LEU A 66 3.70 -6.02 0.45
C LEU A 66 3.36 -7.37 1.09
N LYS A 67 2.16 -7.86 0.85
CA LYS A 67 1.73 -9.16 1.37
C LYS A 67 2.67 -10.29 0.94
N LYS A 68 3.16 -10.24 -0.28
CA LYS A 68 4.10 -11.22 -0.81
C LYS A 68 5.53 -10.99 -0.32
N MET A 69 5.86 -9.76 0.02
CA MET A 69 7.21 -9.37 0.40
C MET A 69 7.47 -9.53 1.89
N ASP A 70 6.57 -9.03 2.74
CA ASP A 70 6.70 -9.05 4.19
C ASP A 70 5.36 -8.82 4.87
N LYS A 71 4.89 -9.81 5.64
CA LYS A 71 3.57 -9.76 6.28
C LYS A 71 3.46 -8.66 7.33
N VAL A 72 4.53 -8.38 8.06
CA VAL A 72 4.52 -7.31 9.07
C VAL A 72 4.37 -5.96 8.39
N ALA A 73 5.11 -5.74 7.31
CA ALA A 73 4.98 -4.51 6.53
C ALA A 73 3.57 -4.34 5.96
N TYR A 74 2.99 -5.44 5.50
CA TYR A 74 1.61 -5.43 5.03
C TYR A 74 0.65 -4.94 6.11
N VAL A 75 0.74 -5.51 7.31
CA VAL A 75 -0.14 -5.15 8.42
C VAL A 75 0.05 -3.67 8.81
N ARG A 76 1.30 -3.22 8.88
CA ARG A 76 1.60 -1.81 9.18
C ARG A 76 0.99 -0.87 8.16
N PHE A 77 1.16 -1.17 6.90
CA PHE A 77 0.63 -0.34 5.82
C PHE A 77 -0.90 -0.35 5.83
N ALA A 78 -1.49 -1.52 5.98
CA ALA A 78 -2.94 -1.67 6.00
C ALA A 78 -3.58 -0.90 7.16
N SER A 79 -2.95 -0.91 8.34
CA SER A 79 -3.48 -0.23 9.52
C SER A 79 -3.59 1.29 9.32
N VAL A 80 -2.67 1.86 8.55
CA VAL A 80 -2.68 3.30 8.25
C VAL A 80 -3.61 3.59 7.06
N TYR A 81 -3.49 2.79 6.03
CA TYR A 81 -4.16 3.04 4.76
C TYR A 81 -5.67 2.79 4.81
N LEU A 82 -6.08 1.70 5.45
CA LEU A 82 -7.50 1.33 5.50
C LEU A 82 -8.29 2.11 6.56
N GLU A 83 -7.60 2.89 7.39
CA GLU A 83 -8.27 3.71 8.40
C GLU A 83 -9.31 2.93 9.20
N PHE A 84 -8.88 1.83 9.82
CA PHE A 84 -9.80 0.96 10.58
C PHE A 84 -10.51 1.74 11.67
N LYS A 85 -11.84 1.61 11.72
CA LYS A 85 -12.67 2.31 12.68
C LYS A 85 -12.62 1.69 14.07
N SER A 86 -12.23 0.42 14.17
CA SER A 86 -12.20 -0.30 15.43
C SER A 86 -11.17 -1.42 15.39
N LEU A 87 -10.80 -1.90 16.58
CA LEU A 87 -9.92 -3.06 16.72
C LEU A 87 -10.55 -4.30 16.10
N GLU A 88 -11.87 -4.46 16.23
CA GLU A 88 -12.58 -5.60 15.65
C GLU A 88 -12.44 -5.65 14.13
N GLU A 89 -12.61 -4.52 13.49
CA GLU A 89 -12.48 -4.41 12.04
C GLU A 89 -11.06 -4.78 11.60
N PHE A 90 -10.06 -4.30 12.35
CA PHE A 90 -8.66 -4.63 12.10
C PHE A 90 -8.40 -6.12 12.24
N LEU A 91 -8.91 -6.73 13.33
CA LEU A 91 -8.74 -8.17 13.58
C LEU A 91 -9.43 -9.02 12.50
N THR A 92 -10.60 -8.60 12.05
CA THR A 92 -11.32 -9.29 10.98
C THR A 92 -10.50 -9.31 9.69
N GLU A 93 -9.91 -8.17 9.34
CA GLU A 93 -9.07 -8.07 8.15
C GLU A 93 -7.82 -8.93 8.28
N LEU A 94 -7.20 -8.92 9.45
CA LEU A 94 -6.02 -9.71 9.73
C LEU A 94 -6.31 -11.21 9.61
N HIS A 95 -7.45 -11.68 10.16
CA HIS A 95 -7.87 -13.07 10.06
C HIS A 95 -8.12 -13.48 8.60
N SER A 96 -8.75 -12.60 7.83
CA SER A 96 -9.00 -12.83 6.41
C SER A 96 -7.69 -13.05 5.64
N LEU A 97 -6.68 -12.27 5.99
CA LEU A 97 -5.35 -12.38 5.41
C LEU A 97 -4.68 -13.71 5.71
N LEU A 98 -4.74 -14.13 6.95
CA LEU A 98 -4.13 -15.38 7.39
C LEU A 98 -4.78 -16.58 6.72
N LYS A 99 -6.09 -16.55 6.51
CA LYS A 99 -6.81 -17.62 5.81
C LYS A 99 -6.42 -17.75 4.36
N LYS A 100 -6.15 -16.63 3.68
CA LYS A 100 -5.80 -16.66 2.27
C LYS A 100 -4.43 -17.27 1.98
N GLU A 101 -3.60 -17.43 3.00
CA GLU A 101 -2.24 -17.94 2.84
C GLU A 101 -2.13 -19.43 3.18
N GLU A 102 -3.18 -20.02 3.67
CA GLU A 102 -3.25 -21.46 3.86
C GLU A 102 -3.63 -22.14 2.51
#